data_03306672e9f9a7d7fa8bc03d5e178e2f
#
_entry.id   03306672e9f9a7d7fa8bc03d5e178e2f
#
_cell.length_a   1.000
_cell.length_b   1.000
_cell.length_c   1.000
_cell.angle_alpha   90.00
_cell.angle_beta   90.00
_cell.angle_gamma   90.00
#
_symmetry.space_group_name_H-M   'P 1'
#
loop_
_entity.id
_entity.type
_entity.pdbx_description
1 polymer ?
#
loop_
_entity_poly.entity_id
_entity_poly.type
_entity_poly.pdbx_seq_one_letter_code
_entity_poly.pdbx_strand_id
1 'polypeptide(L)'
;MNKLLFFLLFLYSALVFPLEIVGVKNAQLKDLFLYNGSRLEVMPEEGVIIYVSGTANKRVKLEIKATGATYLTPGARITNLRAKNPIIRLDKYGEGQFEIGFYLLGEKNVSGQHRKQIDYEIEYID
;
A
#
# COMPACT_ATOMS: atom_id res chain seq x y z
N MET A 1 -18.51 -6.46 -43.20
CA MET A 1 -17.28 -5.83 -42.75
C MET A 1 -17.46 -4.95 -41.49
N ASN A 2 -18.47 -4.09 -41.50
CA ASN A 2 -18.69 -3.20 -40.35
C ASN A 2 -18.94 -3.93 -39.02
N LYS A 3 -19.64 -5.05 -39.09
CA LYS A 3 -19.91 -5.86 -37.88
C LYS A 3 -18.63 -6.47 -37.31
N LEU A 4 -17.72 -6.91 -38.16
CA LEU A 4 -16.44 -7.50 -37.72
C LEU A 4 -15.55 -6.42 -37.10
N LEU A 5 -15.48 -5.24 -37.70
CA LEU A 5 -14.70 -4.14 -37.17
C LEU A 5 -15.21 -3.71 -35.79
N PHE A 6 -16.52 -3.60 -35.61
CA PHE A 6 -17.16 -3.26 -34.35
C PHE A 6 -16.84 -4.32 -33.27
N PHE A 7 -16.90 -5.59 -33.64
CA PHE A 7 -16.57 -6.69 -32.72
C PHE A 7 -15.11 -6.62 -32.26
N LEU A 8 -14.18 -6.32 -33.16
CA LEU A 8 -12.76 -6.17 -32.79
C LEU A 8 -12.54 -5.01 -31.83
N LEU A 9 -13.21 -3.89 -32.03
CA LEU A 9 -13.14 -2.76 -31.10
C LEU A 9 -13.67 -3.13 -29.71
N PHE A 10 -14.75 -3.88 -29.65
CA PHE A 10 -15.31 -4.37 -28.39
C PHE A 10 -14.34 -5.31 -27.66
N LEU A 11 -13.70 -6.24 -28.38
CA LEU A 11 -12.70 -7.11 -27.80
C LEU A 11 -11.51 -6.34 -27.26
N TYR A 12 -11.08 -5.32 -27.99
CA TYR A 12 -9.97 -4.46 -27.55
C TYR A 12 -10.31 -3.76 -26.23
N SER A 13 -11.53 -3.24 -26.11
CA SER A 13 -12.02 -2.62 -24.87
C SER A 13 -12.03 -3.62 -23.71
N ALA A 14 -12.35 -4.89 -23.97
CA ALA A 14 -12.41 -5.93 -22.97
C ALA A 14 -11.01 -6.31 -22.43
N LEU A 15 -9.91 -5.87 -23.07
CA LEU A 15 -8.56 -6.08 -22.59
C LEU A 15 -8.13 -5.10 -21.48
N VAL A 16 -8.94 -4.10 -21.19
CA VAL A 16 -8.70 -3.16 -20.09
C VAL A 16 -9.24 -3.80 -18.82
N PHE A 17 -8.35 -4.07 -17.88
CA PHE A 17 -8.71 -4.70 -16.60
C PHE A 17 -8.89 -3.65 -15.52
N PRO A 18 -9.88 -3.85 -14.61
CA PRO A 18 -10.02 -2.98 -13.45
C PRO A 18 -8.79 -3.10 -12.55
N LEU A 19 -8.43 -1.99 -11.93
CA LEU A 19 -7.37 -1.98 -10.93
C LEU A 19 -7.95 -2.45 -9.60
N GLU A 20 -7.33 -3.45 -8.99
CA GLU A 20 -7.81 -3.98 -7.72
C GLU A 20 -6.65 -4.38 -6.80
N ILE A 21 -6.94 -4.38 -5.51
CA ILE A 21 -6.03 -4.88 -4.49
C ILE A 21 -6.32 -6.36 -4.32
N VAL A 22 -5.31 -7.20 -4.57
CA VAL A 22 -5.46 -8.65 -4.52
C VAL A 22 -4.93 -9.27 -3.24
N GLY A 23 -4.23 -8.50 -2.43
CA GLY A 23 -3.74 -8.97 -1.15
C GLY A 23 -3.01 -7.89 -0.38
N VAL A 24 -2.92 -8.07 0.93
CA VAL A 24 -2.17 -7.19 1.82
C VAL A 24 -1.39 -8.06 2.80
N LYS A 25 -0.08 -7.82 2.86
CA LYS A 25 0.77 -8.42 3.89
C LYS A 25 0.99 -7.37 4.95
N ASN A 26 0.51 -7.63 6.16
CA ASN A 26 0.64 -6.69 7.28
C ASN A 26 2.07 -6.68 7.81
N ALA A 27 2.49 -5.52 8.32
CA ALA A 27 3.75 -5.42 9.05
C ALA A 27 3.66 -6.28 10.31
N GLN A 28 4.66 -7.13 10.53
CA GLN A 28 4.72 -7.97 11.72
C GLN A 28 5.82 -7.44 12.64
N LEU A 29 5.41 -6.86 13.75
CA LEU A 29 6.31 -6.37 14.78
C LEU A 29 6.27 -7.39 15.91
N LYS A 30 7.28 -8.25 15.96
CA LYS A 30 7.39 -9.22 17.05
C LYS A 30 7.79 -8.50 18.33
N ASP A 31 7.05 -8.76 19.40
CA ASP A 31 7.38 -8.29 20.74
C ASP A 31 7.67 -6.79 20.78
N LEU A 32 6.65 -6.00 20.40
CA LEU A 32 6.76 -4.55 20.44
C LEU A 32 7.11 -4.10 21.85
N PHE A 33 8.20 -3.36 21.97
CA PHE A 33 8.63 -2.75 23.21
C PHE A 33 9.12 -1.34 22.94
N LEU A 34 8.34 -0.36 23.39
CA LEU A 34 8.65 1.06 23.25
C LEU A 34 8.67 1.69 24.64
N TYR A 35 9.55 2.66 24.82
CA TYR A 35 9.58 3.50 26.00
C TYR A 35 9.65 4.96 25.57
N ASN A 36 9.40 5.87 26.50
CA ASN A 36 9.37 7.30 26.19
C ASN A 36 10.68 7.75 25.54
N GLY A 37 10.58 8.36 24.35
CA GLY A 37 11.70 8.82 23.58
C GLY A 37 12.35 7.78 22.66
N SER A 38 11.91 6.53 22.70
CA SER A 38 12.44 5.51 21.79
C SER A 38 11.84 5.65 20.39
N ARG A 39 12.58 5.18 19.39
CA ARG A 39 12.12 5.18 17.99
C ARG A 39 12.46 3.84 17.35
N LEU A 40 11.45 3.23 16.75
CA LEU A 40 11.62 2.00 15.98
C LEU A 40 11.35 2.32 14.51
N GLU A 41 12.29 1.99 13.63
CA GLU A 41 12.12 2.14 12.20
C GLU A 41 11.62 0.83 11.59
N VAL A 42 10.51 0.89 10.86
CA VAL A 42 10.01 -0.22 10.06
C VAL A 42 10.29 0.10 8.60
N MET A 43 11.26 -0.59 8.02
CA MET A 43 11.63 -0.40 6.62
C MET A 43 10.48 -0.81 5.71
N PRO A 44 10.34 -0.19 4.51
CA PRO A 44 9.25 -0.56 3.58
C PRO A 44 9.20 -2.06 3.26
N GLU A 45 10.35 -2.71 3.15
CA GLU A 45 10.43 -4.15 2.86
C GLU A 45 9.89 -5.01 4.00
N GLU A 46 9.92 -4.49 5.23
CA GLU A 46 9.45 -5.16 6.44
C GLU A 46 8.08 -4.63 6.89
N GLY A 47 7.58 -3.61 6.20
CA GLY A 47 6.33 -2.95 6.52
C GLY A 47 5.12 -3.61 5.88
N VAL A 48 4.15 -2.79 5.52
CA VAL A 48 2.93 -3.25 4.87
C VAL A 48 3.21 -3.40 3.37
N ILE A 49 2.84 -4.54 2.79
CA ILE A 49 2.96 -4.77 1.35
C ILE A 49 1.55 -4.92 0.78
N ILE A 50 1.25 -4.09 -0.22
CA ILE A 50 -0.05 -4.10 -0.90
C ILE A 50 0.16 -4.66 -2.31
N TYR A 51 -0.46 -5.79 -2.59
CA TYR A 51 -0.41 -6.44 -3.90
C TYR A 51 -1.56 -5.96 -4.76
N VAL A 52 -1.26 -5.54 -5.98
CA VAL A 52 -2.25 -4.99 -6.91
C VAL A 52 -2.23 -5.73 -8.24
N SER A 53 -3.38 -5.74 -8.90
CA SER A 53 -3.57 -6.33 -10.21
C SER A 53 -4.36 -5.38 -11.08
N GLY A 54 -4.02 -5.32 -12.35
CA GLY A 54 -4.70 -4.44 -13.31
C GLY A 54 -4.20 -4.67 -14.72
N THR A 55 -4.27 -3.63 -15.54
CA THR A 55 -3.83 -3.66 -16.92
C THR A 55 -2.29 -3.66 -17.00
N ALA A 56 -1.74 -4.59 -17.77
CA ALA A 56 -0.30 -4.70 -17.95
C ALA A 56 0.34 -3.39 -18.40
N ASN A 57 1.51 -3.10 -17.87
CA ASN A 57 2.36 -1.95 -18.22
C ASN A 57 1.77 -0.57 -17.90
N LYS A 58 0.62 -0.51 -17.24
CA LYS A 58 0.04 0.76 -16.77
C LYS A 58 0.71 1.20 -15.48
N ARG A 59 0.79 2.52 -15.28
CA ARG A 59 1.31 3.08 -14.04
C ARG A 59 0.19 3.26 -13.03
N VAL A 60 0.50 2.98 -11.78
CA VAL A 60 -0.45 3.03 -10.66
C VAL A 60 0.15 3.90 -9.56
N LYS A 61 -0.67 4.74 -8.97
CA LYS A 61 -0.29 5.60 -7.85
C LYS A 61 -0.99 5.12 -6.58
N LEU A 62 -0.23 5.08 -5.50
CA LEU A 62 -0.75 4.85 -4.15
C LEU A 62 -0.79 6.18 -3.41
N GLU A 63 -1.93 6.46 -2.78
CA GLU A 63 -2.08 7.59 -1.88
C GLU A 63 -2.48 7.09 -0.50
N ILE A 64 -1.71 7.47 0.51
CA ILE A 64 -1.99 7.10 1.90
C ILE A 64 -2.85 8.19 2.52
N LYS A 65 -4.02 7.80 3.05
CA LYS A 65 -5.02 8.71 3.60
C LYS A 65 -4.87 8.82 5.11
N ALA A 66 -3.70 9.28 5.58
CA ALA A 66 -3.49 9.51 7.00
C ALA A 66 -3.70 11.00 7.30
N THR A 67 -4.72 11.32 8.09
CA THR A 67 -5.02 12.68 8.50
C THR A 67 -4.72 12.84 9.98
N GLY A 68 -3.88 13.84 10.32
CA GLY A 68 -3.51 14.12 11.70
C GLY A 68 -2.55 13.11 12.30
N ALA A 69 -2.46 13.11 13.62
CA ALA A 69 -1.59 12.20 14.35
C ALA A 69 -2.17 10.78 14.31
N THR A 70 -1.34 9.82 13.90
CA THR A 70 -1.73 8.42 13.81
C THR A 70 -1.01 7.65 14.90
N TYR A 71 -1.77 6.86 15.66
CA TYR A 71 -1.24 6.03 16.74
C TYR A 71 -1.54 4.56 16.50
N LEU A 72 -0.54 3.71 16.69
CA LEU A 72 -0.76 2.26 16.71
C LEU A 72 -1.61 1.89 17.93
N THR A 73 -1.28 2.50 19.05
CA THR A 73 -1.97 2.42 20.34
C THR A 73 -1.57 3.67 21.14
N PRO A 74 -2.29 4.07 22.18
CA PRO A 74 -1.85 5.20 23.00
C PRO A 74 -0.40 5.03 23.48
N GLY A 75 0.44 6.02 23.16
CA GLY A 75 1.86 5.99 23.51
C GLY A 75 2.78 5.49 22.39
N ALA A 76 2.25 4.95 21.30
CA ALA A 76 3.04 4.51 20.14
C ALA A 76 2.57 5.26 18.90
N ARG A 77 3.25 6.36 18.58
CA ARG A 77 2.89 7.24 17.46
C ARG A 77 3.53 6.76 16.17
N ILE A 78 2.72 6.65 15.12
CA ILE A 78 3.20 6.32 13.78
C ILE A 78 3.58 7.61 13.07
N THR A 79 4.83 7.71 12.59
CA THR A 79 5.30 8.86 11.85
C THR A 79 5.98 8.43 10.56
N ASN A 80 6.13 9.37 9.63
CA ASN A 80 6.81 9.15 8.36
C ASN A 80 6.28 7.92 7.61
N LEU A 81 4.95 7.80 7.59
CA LEU A 81 4.26 6.73 6.86
C LEU A 81 4.41 7.00 5.37
N ARG A 82 5.11 6.11 4.68
CA ARG A 82 5.48 6.35 3.29
C ARG A 82 5.58 5.06 2.48
N ALA A 83 5.23 5.14 1.21
CA ALA A 83 5.54 4.09 0.25
C ALA A 83 6.98 4.27 -0.24
N LYS A 84 7.71 3.18 -0.42
CA LYS A 84 9.05 3.19 -1.03
C LYS A 84 9.00 3.83 -2.41
N ASN A 85 8.03 3.41 -3.22
CA ASN A 85 7.74 3.98 -4.52
C ASN A 85 6.23 4.24 -4.58
N PRO A 86 5.77 5.50 -4.47
CA PRO A 86 4.34 5.78 -4.52
C PRO A 86 3.72 5.60 -5.91
N ILE A 87 4.55 5.52 -6.94
CA ILE A 87 4.13 5.24 -8.32
C ILE A 87 4.90 4.03 -8.81
N ILE A 88 4.17 3.02 -9.26
CA ILE A 88 4.75 1.80 -9.83
C ILE A 88 4.18 1.55 -11.20
N ARG A 89 4.92 0.82 -12.03
CA ARG A 89 4.40 0.31 -13.30
C ARG A 89 4.09 -1.17 -13.13
N LEU A 90 2.88 -1.57 -13.47
CA LEU A 90 2.51 -2.99 -13.47
C LEU A 90 3.34 -3.74 -14.50
N ASP A 91 3.64 -4.99 -14.22
CA ASP A 91 4.45 -5.81 -15.09
C ASP A 91 3.64 -6.31 -16.30
N LYS A 92 4.26 -7.18 -17.10
CA LYS A 92 3.62 -7.74 -18.30
C LYS A 92 2.41 -8.61 -17.99
N TYR A 93 2.25 -9.03 -16.73
CA TYR A 93 1.10 -9.81 -16.28
C TYR A 93 0.06 -8.93 -15.57
N GLY A 94 0.28 -7.63 -15.49
CA GLY A 94 -0.61 -6.72 -14.80
C GLY A 94 -0.48 -6.77 -13.29
N GLU A 95 0.65 -7.21 -12.76
CA GLU A 95 0.88 -7.35 -11.33
C GLU A 95 1.90 -6.34 -10.82
N GLY A 96 1.74 -5.95 -9.56
CA GLY A 96 2.69 -5.08 -8.88
C GLY A 96 2.45 -5.07 -7.39
N GLN A 97 3.32 -4.35 -6.68
CA GLN A 97 3.19 -4.20 -5.23
C GLN A 97 3.73 -2.86 -4.76
N PHE A 98 3.14 -2.38 -3.68
CA PHE A 98 3.62 -1.22 -2.93
C PHE A 98 4.16 -1.69 -1.59
N GLU A 99 5.27 -1.12 -1.16
CA GLU A 99 5.90 -1.39 0.13
C GLU A 99 5.85 -0.12 0.97
N ILE A 100 5.25 -0.20 2.17
CA ILE A 100 5.02 0.95 3.05
C ILE A 100 5.81 0.77 4.33
N GLY A 101 6.67 1.74 4.61
CA GLY A 101 7.44 1.82 5.85
C GLY A 101 6.98 2.97 6.73
N PHE A 102 7.43 2.97 7.98
CA PHE A 102 7.08 4.01 8.95
C PHE A 102 8.02 3.96 10.15
N TYR A 103 7.91 4.98 11.01
CA TYR A 103 8.56 5.00 12.31
C TYR A 103 7.50 4.87 13.40
N LEU A 104 7.86 4.19 14.48
CA LEU A 104 7.10 4.20 15.73
C LEU A 104 7.87 5.01 16.78
N LEU A 105 7.23 6.04 17.30
CA LEU A 105 7.80 6.86 18.37
C LEU A 105 7.15 6.48 19.70
N GLY A 106 7.95 6.15 20.69
CA GLY A 106 7.47 5.90 22.04
C GLY A 106 7.25 7.21 22.79
N GLU A 107 6.00 7.48 23.17
CA GLU A 107 5.63 8.60 24.02
C GLU A 107 5.45 8.18 25.48
N LYS A 108 5.33 6.88 25.71
CA LYS A 108 5.30 6.22 27.01
C LYS A 108 5.65 4.74 26.82
N ASN A 109 5.74 3.99 27.90
CA ASN A 109 6.01 2.57 27.81
C ASN A 109 4.83 1.84 27.14
N VAL A 110 5.13 1.13 26.05
CA VAL A 110 4.15 0.34 25.30
C VAL A 110 4.77 -1.02 25.01
N SER A 111 3.99 -2.07 25.22
CA SER A 111 4.41 -3.43 24.90
C SER A 111 3.22 -4.24 24.43
N GLY A 112 3.49 -5.43 23.88
CA GLY A 112 2.45 -6.37 23.47
C GLY A 112 2.11 -6.28 21.98
N GLN A 113 0.94 -6.82 21.63
CA GLN A 113 0.46 -6.87 20.25
C GLN A 113 -0.64 -5.83 20.04
N HIS A 114 -0.49 -5.04 18.98
CA HIS A 114 -1.43 -3.98 18.66
C HIS A 114 -1.74 -3.98 17.17
N ARG A 115 -2.91 -3.52 16.80
CA ARG A 115 -3.36 -3.42 15.42
C ARG A 115 -3.85 -2.02 15.11
N LYS A 116 -3.51 -1.55 13.92
CA LYS A 116 -4.01 -0.29 13.38
C LYS A 116 -4.20 -0.46 11.89
N GLN A 117 -5.37 -0.09 11.40
CA GLN A 117 -5.65 -0.08 9.97
C GLN A 117 -5.27 1.29 9.39
N ILE A 118 -4.65 1.28 8.22
CA ILE A 118 -4.26 2.48 7.50
C ILE A 118 -5.11 2.55 6.24
N ASP A 119 -5.70 3.72 6.00
CA ASP A 119 -6.51 3.94 4.81
C ASP A 119 -5.63 4.42 3.65
N TYR A 120 -5.86 3.87 2.47
CA TYR A 120 -5.12 4.22 1.27
C TYR A 120 -6.01 4.04 0.03
N GLU A 121 -5.59 4.68 -1.05
CA GLU A 121 -6.26 4.57 -2.35
C GLU A 121 -5.23 4.29 -3.44
N ILE A 122 -5.65 3.55 -4.47
CA ILE A 122 -4.85 3.30 -5.65
C ILE A 122 -5.61 3.77 -6.89
N GLU A 123 -4.87 4.27 -7.87
CA GLU A 123 -5.48 4.72 -9.13
C GLU A 123 -4.50 4.59 -10.30
N TYR A 124 -5.04 4.41 -11.50
CA TYR A 124 -4.23 4.52 -12.71
C TYR A 124 -3.88 5.98 -12.96
N ILE A 125 -2.67 6.23 -13.42
CA ILE A 125 -2.22 7.57 -13.82
C ILE A 125 -1.85 7.66 -15.30
N ASP A 126 -2.02 6.58 -16.01
CA ASP A 126 -1.84 6.56 -17.48
C ASP A 126 -3.18 6.62 -18.20
#